data_0ca30d7ef170f4bdc7a5f2496156b260
#
_entry.id   0ca30d7ef170f4bdc7a5f2496156b260
#
_cell.length_a   1.000
_cell.length_b   1.000
_cell.length_c   1.000
_cell.angle_alpha   90.00
_cell.angle_beta   90.00
_cell.angle_gamma   90.00
#
_symmetry.space_group_name_H-M   'P 1'
#
loop_
_entity.id
_entity.type
_entity.pdbx_description
1 polymer ?
#
loop_
_entity_poly.entity_id
_entity_poly.type
_entity_poly.pdbx_seq_one_letter_code
_entity_poly.pdbx_strand_id
1 'polypeptide(L)'
;MKRAALFVLLAATALTAPAWAKDAPKAAPKSQGGGVDLTGGKSGTPLEVYSDSGMELSQDLKTVIAHGNAKAIRGNITVRSDTMIAYYRDKTAAPGAQPQKKPAKTADKKADKKAGAQPGGDDESGGSEIWRVEAIDHVTIASPSQTVYGDHADYNIDNAVVVVTGKDLKMVTPTDLITARDTLEYWDQKQIAVARGNAKATRADKSVAGDVLTADFAKDSEGKMAITKAHADKNVVLTTPTEVVTGDHADYDVESGIVIITGNDVHLTREQNTLDGQYAVINLNTGISKLYPVPPGVSANGQQRVKGFFVPQKKGGDDQAPAKGKGQ
;
A
#
# COMPACT_ATOMS: atom_id res chain seq x y z
N MET A 1 -0.37 -56.91 -53.71
CA MET A 1 0.57 -56.50 -54.75
C MET A 1 1.40 -55.39 -54.20
N LYS A 2 2.58 -55.68 -53.67
CA LYS A 2 3.92 -55.51 -54.28
C LYS A 2 4.16 -54.06 -54.75
N ARG A 3 5.04 -53.34 -54.07
CA ARG A 3 6.38 -52.82 -54.41
C ARG A 3 6.67 -51.65 -53.49
N ALA A 4 7.63 -51.66 -52.56
CA ALA A 4 9.08 -51.72 -52.70
C ALA A 4 9.69 -50.32 -52.96
N ALA A 5 10.39 -49.81 -51.94
CA ALA A 5 11.72 -49.21 -51.85
C ALA A 5 12.01 -47.93 -52.62
N LEU A 6 12.61 -46.95 -51.93
CA LEU A 6 14.02 -46.56 -52.11
C LEU A 6 14.45 -45.48 -51.11
N PHE A 7 15.57 -45.76 -50.46
CA PHE A 7 16.40 -44.83 -49.68
C PHE A 7 17.01 -43.72 -50.54
N VAL A 8 17.06 -42.48 -50.07
CA VAL A 8 18.16 -41.57 -50.39
C VAL A 8 18.49 -40.77 -49.15
N LEU A 9 19.70 -41.01 -48.72
CA LEU A 9 20.43 -40.30 -47.63
C LEU A 9 20.97 -39.00 -48.23
N LEU A 10 20.64 -37.83 -47.70
CA LEU A 10 21.37 -36.60 -47.94
C LEU A 10 21.70 -35.94 -46.62
N ALA A 11 22.98 -35.95 -46.30
CA ALA A 11 23.56 -35.22 -45.19
C ALA A 11 23.54 -33.74 -45.51
N ALA A 12 22.88 -32.95 -44.71
CA ALA A 12 23.00 -31.48 -44.71
C ALA A 12 23.58 -31.02 -43.37
N THR A 13 24.76 -30.51 -43.47
CA THR A 13 25.55 -29.88 -42.40
C THR A 13 24.76 -28.67 -41.83
N ALA A 14 24.35 -28.76 -40.60
CA ALA A 14 23.73 -27.65 -39.91
C ALA A 14 24.84 -26.66 -39.46
N LEU A 15 24.86 -25.47 -40.05
CA LEU A 15 25.52 -24.31 -39.48
C LEU A 15 24.75 -23.87 -38.24
N THR A 16 25.35 -24.03 -37.07
CA THR A 16 24.85 -23.45 -35.83
C THR A 16 25.17 -21.95 -35.83
N ALA A 17 24.15 -21.14 -36.07
CA ALA A 17 24.16 -19.73 -35.73
C ALA A 17 24.03 -19.56 -34.21
N PRO A 18 24.83 -18.69 -33.55
CA PRO A 18 24.59 -18.40 -32.13
C PRO A 18 23.29 -17.62 -31.99
N ALA A 19 22.31 -18.23 -31.28
CA ALA A 19 21.12 -17.54 -30.85
C ALA A 19 21.53 -16.48 -29.81
N TRP A 20 21.56 -15.25 -30.22
CA TRP A 20 21.52 -14.13 -29.28
C TRP A 20 20.11 -14.11 -28.68
N ALA A 21 19.98 -14.73 -27.54
CA ALA A 21 18.81 -14.54 -26.70
C ALA A 21 18.78 -13.06 -26.31
N LYS A 22 17.89 -12.30 -26.95
CA LYS A 22 17.45 -11.01 -26.42
C LYS A 22 16.79 -11.33 -25.09
N ASP A 23 17.45 -11.00 -24.00
CA ASP A 23 16.79 -10.90 -22.71
C ASP A 23 15.68 -9.86 -22.86
N ALA A 24 14.47 -10.37 -23.01
CA ALA A 24 13.28 -9.54 -22.83
C ALA A 24 13.34 -9.01 -21.38
N PRO A 25 13.13 -7.72 -21.13
CA PRO A 25 13.12 -7.18 -19.79
C PRO A 25 12.05 -7.97 -19.02
N LYS A 26 12.51 -8.67 -17.97
CA LYS A 26 11.68 -9.43 -17.07
C LYS A 26 10.62 -8.46 -16.54
N ALA A 27 9.34 -8.73 -16.84
CA ALA A 27 8.24 -7.92 -16.36
C ALA A 27 8.45 -7.68 -14.86
N ALA A 28 8.35 -6.42 -14.45
CA ALA A 28 8.46 -6.04 -13.06
C ALA A 28 7.53 -6.93 -12.22
N PRO A 29 7.95 -7.41 -11.05
CA PRO A 29 7.10 -8.26 -10.24
C PRO A 29 5.81 -7.49 -9.94
N LYS A 30 4.67 -8.08 -10.34
CA LYS A 30 3.35 -7.53 -10.04
C LYS A 30 3.26 -7.34 -8.54
N SER A 31 2.92 -6.13 -8.11
CA SER A 31 2.78 -5.80 -6.71
C SER A 31 1.74 -6.73 -6.07
N GLN A 32 2.17 -7.56 -5.14
CA GLN A 32 1.26 -8.18 -4.19
C GLN A 32 0.88 -7.11 -3.16
N GLY A 33 0.01 -6.18 -3.58
CA GLY A 33 -0.61 -5.23 -2.70
C GLY A 33 -1.63 -5.96 -1.83
N GLY A 34 -1.25 -6.32 -0.62
CA GLY A 34 -2.21 -6.76 0.38
C GLY A 34 -2.97 -5.55 0.89
N GLY A 35 -4.22 -5.37 0.51
CA GLY A 35 -5.12 -4.48 1.23
C GLY A 35 -5.22 -4.93 2.68
N VAL A 36 -5.27 -3.99 3.61
CA VAL A 36 -5.48 -4.30 5.03
C VAL A 36 -6.95 -4.61 5.21
N ASP A 37 -7.31 -5.88 5.27
CA ASP A 37 -8.59 -6.26 5.86
C ASP A 37 -8.45 -6.19 7.39
N LEU A 38 -8.60 -4.99 7.94
CA LEU A 38 -8.60 -4.76 9.39
C LEU A 38 -9.87 -5.27 10.06
N THR A 39 -10.88 -5.66 9.28
CA THR A 39 -12.10 -6.29 9.81
C THR A 39 -11.85 -7.74 10.23
N GLY A 40 -10.68 -8.31 9.86
CA GLY A 40 -10.22 -9.60 10.37
C GLY A 40 -11.02 -10.80 9.93
N GLY A 41 -11.65 -10.73 8.75
CA GLY A 41 -12.44 -11.83 8.23
C GLY A 41 -13.94 -11.73 8.52
N LYS A 42 -14.69 -12.69 8.02
CA LYS A 42 -16.17 -12.77 8.09
C LYS A 42 -16.69 -12.44 9.48
N SER A 43 -17.83 -11.75 9.56
CA SER A 43 -18.56 -11.51 10.81
C SER A 43 -18.68 -12.83 11.60
N GLY A 44 -18.18 -12.83 12.86
CA GLY A 44 -18.14 -14.04 13.69
C GLY A 44 -16.73 -14.54 14.04
N THR A 45 -15.64 -13.97 13.49
CA THR A 45 -14.28 -14.32 13.94
C THR A 45 -14.07 -13.79 15.36
N PRO A 46 -13.74 -14.66 16.35
CA PRO A 46 -13.53 -14.21 17.72
C PRO A 46 -12.32 -13.30 17.81
N LEU A 47 -12.41 -12.31 18.70
CA LEU A 47 -11.31 -11.45 19.11
C LEU A 47 -10.67 -12.05 20.35
N GLU A 48 -9.39 -12.39 20.28
CA GLU A 48 -8.59 -12.81 21.43
C GLU A 48 -7.75 -11.65 21.91
N VAL A 49 -7.75 -11.38 23.22
CA VAL A 49 -6.97 -10.31 23.83
C VAL A 49 -6.12 -10.90 24.95
N TYR A 50 -4.85 -10.54 24.96
CA TYR A 50 -3.86 -10.92 25.95
C TYR A 50 -3.22 -9.68 26.55
N SER A 51 -2.79 -9.77 27.81
CA SER A 51 -2.10 -8.68 28.51
C SER A 51 -1.25 -9.27 29.64
N ASP A 52 -0.08 -8.67 29.88
CA ASP A 52 0.85 -9.14 30.90
C ASP A 52 0.57 -8.56 32.28
N SER A 53 -0.05 -7.36 32.35
CA SER A 53 -0.29 -6.63 33.60
C SER A 53 -1.77 -6.64 34.02
N GLY A 54 -2.62 -7.37 33.30
CA GLY A 54 -4.02 -7.56 33.64
C GLY A 54 -4.99 -6.76 32.77
N MET A 55 -6.29 -7.07 32.93
CA MET A 55 -7.37 -6.42 32.23
C MET A 55 -8.34 -5.80 33.23
N GLU A 56 -8.79 -4.59 32.92
CA GLU A 56 -9.79 -3.84 33.66
C GLU A 56 -11.09 -3.72 32.86
N LEU A 57 -12.21 -4.03 33.47
CA LEU A 57 -13.53 -3.84 32.88
C LEU A 57 -14.27 -2.76 33.66
N SER A 58 -14.54 -1.64 33.01
CA SER A 58 -15.37 -0.55 33.58
C SER A 58 -16.76 -0.57 32.95
N GLN A 59 -17.77 -0.80 33.79
CA GLN A 59 -19.18 -0.75 33.35
C GLN A 59 -19.67 0.68 33.19
N ASP A 60 -19.18 1.60 34.03
CA ASP A 60 -19.58 3.02 33.99
C ASP A 60 -18.99 3.71 32.75
N LEU A 61 -17.75 3.45 32.43
CA LEU A 61 -17.06 3.99 31.25
C LEU A 61 -17.33 3.18 29.98
N LYS A 62 -17.93 2.00 30.13
CA LYS A 62 -18.14 1.04 29.02
C LYS A 62 -16.84 0.74 28.27
N THR A 63 -15.77 0.44 29.01
CA THR A 63 -14.43 0.14 28.48
C THR A 63 -13.89 -1.17 29.01
N VAL A 64 -13.09 -1.83 28.17
CA VAL A 64 -12.18 -2.90 28.57
C VAL A 64 -10.77 -2.43 28.28
N ILE A 65 -9.90 -2.41 29.28
CA ILE A 65 -8.52 -1.95 29.15
C ILE A 65 -7.60 -3.14 29.42
N ALA A 66 -6.68 -3.39 28.50
CA ALA A 66 -5.62 -4.38 28.62
C ALA A 66 -4.29 -3.64 28.86
N HIS A 67 -3.59 -3.94 29.96
CA HIS A 67 -2.37 -3.26 30.38
C HIS A 67 -1.14 -4.15 30.22
N GLY A 68 -0.04 -3.57 29.74
CA GLY A 68 1.26 -4.23 29.59
C GLY A 68 1.31 -5.23 28.46
N ASN A 69 2.08 -4.94 27.42
CA ASN A 69 2.24 -5.79 26.24
C ASN A 69 0.90 -6.31 25.70
N ALA A 70 -0.10 -5.42 25.63
CA ALA A 70 -1.42 -5.79 25.15
C ALA A 70 -1.34 -6.32 23.71
N LYS A 71 -1.98 -7.47 23.49
CA LYS A 71 -2.01 -8.15 22.18
C LYS A 71 -3.43 -8.55 21.86
N ALA A 72 -3.93 -8.09 20.71
CA ALA A 72 -5.21 -8.51 20.16
C ALA A 72 -5.01 -9.30 18.87
N ILE A 73 -5.72 -10.41 18.73
CA ILE A 73 -5.70 -11.26 17.53
C ILE A 73 -7.12 -11.41 17.02
N ARG A 74 -7.32 -11.13 15.74
CA ARG A 74 -8.57 -11.40 15.04
C ARG A 74 -8.26 -11.94 13.64
N GLY A 75 -8.56 -13.20 13.43
CA GLY A 75 -8.21 -13.87 12.17
C GLY A 75 -6.71 -13.86 11.92
N ASN A 76 -6.27 -13.20 10.85
CA ASN A 76 -4.87 -13.09 10.45
C ASN A 76 -4.21 -11.76 10.85
N ILE A 77 -4.92 -10.91 11.62
CA ILE A 77 -4.41 -9.63 12.09
C ILE A 77 -4.01 -9.75 13.55
N THR A 78 -2.85 -9.21 13.86
CA THR A 78 -2.35 -9.06 15.23
C THR A 78 -2.04 -7.58 15.50
N VAL A 79 -2.63 -7.03 16.54
CA VAL A 79 -2.31 -5.70 17.07
C VAL A 79 -1.56 -5.87 18.38
N ARG A 80 -0.49 -5.10 18.57
CA ARG A 80 0.28 -5.01 19.83
C ARG A 80 0.46 -3.56 20.21
N SER A 81 0.46 -3.29 21.53
CA SER A 81 0.71 -1.98 22.12
C SER A 81 1.03 -2.16 23.60
N ASP A 82 1.46 -1.10 24.28
CA ASP A 82 1.65 -1.15 25.72
C ASP A 82 0.29 -1.21 26.43
N THR A 83 -0.69 -0.46 25.95
CA THR A 83 -2.07 -0.47 26.45
C THR A 83 -3.06 -0.54 25.29
N MET A 84 -4.15 -1.29 25.49
CA MET A 84 -5.25 -1.37 24.53
C MET A 84 -6.58 -1.11 25.22
N ILE A 85 -7.42 -0.26 24.63
CA ILE A 85 -8.72 0.12 25.16
C ILE A 85 -9.79 -0.24 24.12
N ALA A 86 -10.74 -1.06 24.50
CA ALA A 86 -11.93 -1.34 23.72
C ALA A 86 -13.13 -0.65 24.34
N TYR A 87 -13.83 0.14 23.55
CA TYR A 87 -15.06 0.84 23.93
C TYR A 87 -16.25 0.03 23.45
N TYR A 88 -17.16 -0.31 24.37
CA TYR A 88 -18.36 -1.04 24.02
C TYR A 88 -19.63 -0.21 24.34
N ARG A 89 -20.72 -0.59 23.68
CA ARG A 89 -22.05 -0.01 23.90
C ARG A 89 -23.11 -1.10 23.88
N ASP A 90 -24.27 -0.83 24.46
CA ASP A 90 -25.39 -1.76 24.38
C ASP A 90 -25.88 -1.81 22.93
N LYS A 91 -26.10 -3.00 22.39
CA LYS A 91 -26.74 -3.16 21.08
C LYS A 91 -28.13 -2.55 21.14
N THR A 92 -28.37 -1.51 20.36
CA THR A 92 -29.71 -0.95 20.18
C THR A 92 -30.52 -1.99 19.41
N ALA A 93 -31.62 -2.49 19.98
CA ALA A 93 -32.52 -3.39 19.27
C ALA A 93 -32.93 -2.72 17.95
N ALA A 94 -32.84 -3.42 16.82
CA ALA A 94 -33.26 -2.89 15.53
C ALA A 94 -34.70 -2.35 15.64
N PRO A 95 -35.05 -1.18 15.06
CA PRO A 95 -36.42 -0.64 15.10
C PRO A 95 -37.35 -1.63 14.42
N GLY A 96 -38.14 -2.38 15.20
CA GLY A 96 -39.12 -3.37 14.71
C GLY A 96 -39.14 -4.68 15.49
N ALA A 97 -38.22 -4.98 16.38
CA ALA A 97 -38.30 -6.15 17.23
C ALA A 97 -39.30 -5.90 18.38
N GLN A 98 -40.51 -6.44 18.28
CA GLN A 98 -41.44 -6.44 19.38
C GLN A 98 -40.90 -7.32 20.52
N PRO A 99 -41.00 -6.88 21.80
CA PRO A 99 -40.56 -7.68 22.93
C PRO A 99 -41.50 -8.91 23.10
N GLN A 100 -41.00 -10.08 22.71
CA GLN A 100 -41.67 -11.32 23.06
C GLN A 100 -41.55 -11.56 24.57
N LYS A 101 -42.65 -11.42 25.31
CA LYS A 101 -42.75 -11.86 26.70
C LYS A 101 -42.49 -13.35 26.81
N LYS A 102 -41.36 -13.76 27.36
CA LYS A 102 -41.11 -15.14 27.79
C LYS A 102 -41.95 -15.44 29.03
N PRO A 103 -42.62 -16.62 29.10
CA PRO A 103 -43.27 -17.05 30.32
C PRO A 103 -42.25 -17.42 31.40
N ALA A 104 -42.46 -16.94 32.61
CA ALA A 104 -41.66 -17.24 33.79
C ALA A 104 -41.58 -18.76 34.03
N LYS A 105 -40.39 -19.33 34.07
CA LYS A 105 -40.11 -20.64 34.66
C LYS A 105 -39.36 -20.46 35.97
N THR A 106 -40.00 -21.02 36.99
CA THR A 106 -39.61 -21.17 38.39
C THR A 106 -38.20 -21.72 38.57
N ALA A 107 -37.55 -21.20 39.63
CA ALA A 107 -36.25 -21.54 40.13
C ALA A 107 -36.08 -23.04 40.50
N ASP A 108 -34.92 -23.62 40.24
CA ASP A 108 -34.25 -24.50 41.18
C ASP A 108 -32.73 -24.42 41.07
N LYS A 109 -32.12 -24.43 42.27
CA LYS A 109 -30.70 -24.25 42.55
C LYS A 109 -29.84 -25.44 42.06
N LYS A 110 -28.65 -25.14 41.53
CA LYS A 110 -27.37 -25.67 42.09
C LYS A 110 -26.17 -24.97 41.52
N ALA A 111 -25.35 -24.52 42.43
CA ALA A 111 -24.05 -23.91 42.18
C ALA A 111 -23.08 -24.95 41.69
N ASP A 112 -22.25 -24.58 40.67
CA ASP A 112 -20.86 -24.98 40.66
C ASP A 112 -20.03 -23.95 39.86
N LYS A 113 -18.98 -23.51 40.52
CA LYS A 113 -18.00 -22.53 40.05
C LYS A 113 -17.15 -23.13 38.93
N LYS A 114 -17.06 -22.41 37.80
CA LYS A 114 -15.81 -22.39 37.02
C LYS A 114 -15.69 -21.02 36.32
N ALA A 115 -14.68 -20.30 36.73
CA ALA A 115 -14.29 -19.02 36.10
C ALA A 115 -13.76 -19.28 34.69
N GLY A 116 -14.24 -18.51 33.77
CA GLY A 116 -13.85 -18.49 32.38
C GLY A 116 -14.79 -17.56 31.63
N ALA A 117 -14.62 -16.25 31.80
CA ALA A 117 -15.38 -15.27 31.04
C ALA A 117 -14.85 -15.25 29.61
N GLN A 118 -15.55 -15.86 28.70
CA GLN A 118 -15.37 -15.75 27.27
C GLN A 118 -16.38 -14.75 26.75
N PRO A 119 -16.00 -13.53 26.31
CA PRO A 119 -16.89 -12.64 25.61
C PRO A 119 -16.84 -12.98 24.12
N GLY A 120 -17.84 -13.68 23.63
CA GLY A 120 -17.97 -13.98 22.20
C GLY A 120 -18.88 -15.16 21.94
N GLY A 121 -20.18 -14.93 21.99
CA GLY A 121 -21.20 -15.84 21.52
C GLY A 121 -22.40 -15.03 21.05
N ASP A 122 -22.84 -15.27 19.82
CA ASP A 122 -24.05 -14.69 19.23
C ASP A 122 -25.27 -15.16 20.01
N ASP A 123 -25.65 -14.43 21.05
CA ASP A 123 -26.93 -14.59 21.73
C ASP A 123 -27.82 -13.37 21.46
N GLU A 124 -28.97 -13.63 20.85
CA GLU A 124 -30.08 -12.71 20.55
C GLU A 124 -30.75 -12.15 21.79
N SER A 125 -30.02 -11.66 22.79
CA SER A 125 -30.64 -10.92 23.89
C SER A 125 -29.67 -9.90 24.47
N GLY A 126 -29.84 -8.62 24.07
CA GLY A 126 -29.28 -7.47 24.80
C GLY A 126 -27.79 -7.51 24.99
N GLY A 127 -27.01 -7.89 23.97
CA GLY A 127 -25.54 -7.97 24.05
C GLY A 127 -24.87 -6.61 23.88
N SER A 128 -23.65 -6.46 24.39
CA SER A 128 -22.80 -5.32 24.11
C SER A 128 -22.03 -5.53 22.80
N GLU A 129 -21.73 -4.45 22.09
CA GLU A 129 -20.89 -4.44 20.90
C GLU A 129 -19.72 -3.49 21.07
N ILE A 130 -18.55 -3.87 20.56
CA ILE A 130 -17.38 -2.98 20.51
C ILE A 130 -17.55 -2.09 19.28
N TRP A 131 -17.43 -0.76 19.47
CA TRP A 131 -17.58 0.21 18.40
C TRP A 131 -16.28 1.00 18.11
N ARG A 132 -15.30 0.99 19.05
CA ARG A 132 -13.99 1.64 18.90
C ARG A 132 -12.92 0.89 19.67
N VAL A 133 -11.71 0.84 19.13
CA VAL A 133 -10.54 0.28 19.79
C VAL A 133 -9.39 1.26 19.65
N GLU A 134 -8.70 1.54 20.76
CA GLU A 134 -7.47 2.31 20.79
C GLU A 134 -6.30 1.41 21.21
N ALA A 135 -5.17 1.60 20.56
CA ALA A 135 -3.89 1.01 20.94
C ALA A 135 -2.90 2.16 21.23
N ILE A 136 -2.26 2.13 22.37
CA ILE A 136 -1.47 3.23 22.91
C ILE A 136 -0.06 2.72 23.21
N ASP A 137 0.92 3.48 22.74
CA ASP A 137 2.35 3.28 22.83
C ASP A 137 2.88 1.99 22.18
N HIS A 138 3.95 2.13 21.41
CA HIS A 138 4.67 1.06 20.70
C HIS A 138 3.75 0.21 19.82
N VAL A 139 2.84 0.87 19.10
CA VAL A 139 1.81 0.19 18.30
C VAL A 139 2.43 -0.53 17.11
N THR A 140 2.05 -1.81 16.97
CA THR A 140 2.35 -2.63 15.79
C THR A 140 1.07 -3.32 15.33
N ILE A 141 0.68 -3.10 14.08
CA ILE A 141 -0.43 -3.79 13.43
C ILE A 141 0.14 -4.67 12.33
N ALA A 142 0.08 -5.98 12.51
CA ALA A 142 0.66 -6.96 11.60
C ALA A 142 -0.42 -7.81 10.93
N SER A 143 -0.27 -8.00 9.63
CA SER A 143 -1.00 -8.95 8.79
C SER A 143 0.00 -9.76 7.95
N PRO A 144 -0.41 -10.82 7.24
CA PRO A 144 0.50 -11.59 6.39
C PRO A 144 1.19 -10.80 5.29
N SER A 145 0.58 -9.67 4.86
CA SER A 145 1.07 -8.87 3.73
C SER A 145 1.80 -7.59 4.15
N GLN A 146 1.64 -7.14 5.40
CA GLN A 146 2.21 -5.87 5.83
C GLN A 146 2.25 -5.71 7.34
N THR A 147 3.10 -4.79 7.79
CA THR A 147 3.20 -4.37 9.19
C THR A 147 3.21 -2.85 9.25
N VAL A 148 2.35 -2.29 10.10
CA VAL A 148 2.28 -0.84 10.39
C VAL A 148 2.82 -0.59 11.78
N TYR A 149 3.63 0.46 11.93
CA TYR A 149 4.23 0.90 13.19
C TYR A 149 3.83 2.33 13.49
N GLY A 150 3.57 2.62 14.75
CA GLY A 150 3.26 3.96 15.25
C GLY A 150 3.25 4.01 16.77
N ASP A 151 2.85 5.15 17.34
CA ASP A 151 2.74 5.32 18.79
C ASP A 151 1.29 5.19 19.27
N HIS A 152 0.33 5.50 18.42
CA HIS A 152 -1.10 5.41 18.73
C HIS A 152 -1.90 4.95 17.51
N ALA A 153 -2.86 4.06 17.70
CA ALA A 153 -3.82 3.66 16.69
C ALA A 153 -5.25 3.76 17.22
N ASP A 154 -6.12 4.34 16.43
CA ASP A 154 -7.56 4.46 16.67
C ASP A 154 -8.32 3.73 15.57
N TYR A 155 -9.11 2.74 15.92
CA TYR A 155 -9.98 2.02 15.01
C TYR A 155 -11.45 2.28 15.35
N ASN A 156 -12.12 3.05 14.52
CA ASN A 156 -13.58 3.25 14.58
C ASN A 156 -14.26 2.16 13.73
N ILE A 157 -14.93 1.23 14.40
CA ILE A 157 -15.54 0.06 13.77
C ILE A 157 -16.77 0.45 12.93
N ASP A 158 -17.57 1.41 13.39
CA ASP A 158 -18.78 1.85 12.66
C ASP A 158 -18.45 2.46 11.30
N ASN A 159 -17.40 3.27 11.27
CA ASN A 159 -16.89 3.91 10.06
C ASN A 159 -15.93 3.02 9.28
N ALA A 160 -15.50 1.91 9.88
CA ALA A 160 -14.46 1.01 9.36
C ALA A 160 -13.19 1.78 8.95
N VAL A 161 -12.70 2.64 9.86
CA VAL A 161 -11.52 3.49 9.64
C VAL A 161 -10.51 3.26 10.76
N VAL A 162 -9.28 2.98 10.38
CA VAL A 162 -8.14 3.00 11.29
C VAL A 162 -7.25 4.20 10.97
N VAL A 163 -6.80 4.88 12.02
CA VAL A 163 -5.85 5.99 11.95
C VAL A 163 -4.68 5.66 12.88
N VAL A 164 -3.46 5.66 12.34
CA VAL A 164 -2.23 5.47 13.11
C VAL A 164 -1.44 6.76 13.10
N THR A 165 -0.98 7.16 14.29
CA THR A 165 -0.15 8.35 14.52
C THR A 165 1.11 7.98 15.30
N GLY A 166 2.13 8.83 15.24
CA GLY A 166 3.38 8.60 15.97
C GLY A 166 4.57 9.30 15.32
N LYS A 167 5.74 9.17 15.97
CA LYS A 167 6.97 9.84 15.51
C LYS A 167 7.62 9.12 14.33
N ASP A 168 7.59 7.78 14.33
CA ASP A 168 8.26 6.94 13.33
C ASP A 168 7.22 6.12 12.55
N LEU A 169 6.20 6.82 12.03
CA LEU A 169 5.14 6.20 11.26
C LEU A 169 5.67 5.52 10.02
N LYS A 170 5.47 4.24 9.91
CA LYS A 170 5.82 3.46 8.73
C LYS A 170 4.92 2.26 8.52
N MET A 171 4.70 1.95 7.28
CA MET A 171 4.13 0.68 6.82
C MET A 171 5.17 -0.05 5.98
N VAL A 172 5.41 -1.31 6.29
CA VAL A 172 6.37 -2.18 5.60
C VAL A 172 5.61 -3.34 4.98
N THR A 173 5.81 -3.54 3.69
CA THR A 173 5.39 -4.73 2.94
C THR A 173 6.64 -5.48 2.45
N PRO A 174 6.54 -6.66 1.85
CA PRO A 174 7.69 -7.34 1.26
C PRO A 174 8.44 -6.53 0.18
N THR A 175 7.76 -5.58 -0.46
CA THR A 175 8.30 -4.80 -1.59
C THR A 175 8.34 -3.30 -1.35
N ASP A 176 7.57 -2.79 -0.39
CA ASP A 176 7.37 -1.35 -0.22
C ASP A 176 7.63 -0.90 1.20
N LEU A 177 8.16 0.31 1.32
CA LEU A 177 8.23 1.08 2.55
C LEU A 177 7.46 2.38 2.36
N ILE A 178 6.44 2.59 3.18
CA ILE A 178 5.68 3.84 3.22
C ILE A 178 5.97 4.51 4.56
N THR A 179 6.28 5.80 4.54
CA THR A 179 6.50 6.63 5.72
C THR A 179 5.63 7.87 5.66
N ALA A 180 5.25 8.39 6.82
CA ALA A 180 4.50 9.64 6.94
C ALA A 180 4.85 10.33 8.27
N ARG A 181 4.67 11.63 8.36
CA ARG A 181 4.90 12.39 9.58
C ARG A 181 3.66 12.44 10.47
N ASP A 182 2.48 12.60 9.87
CA ASP A 182 1.26 12.94 10.62
C ASP A 182 0.36 11.73 10.83
N THR A 183 -0.10 11.07 9.76
CA THR A 183 -1.01 9.92 9.84
C THR A 183 -0.76 8.86 8.78
N LEU A 184 -1.04 7.60 9.13
CA LEU A 184 -1.34 6.50 8.20
C LEU A 184 -2.78 6.08 8.46
N GLU A 185 -3.62 6.15 7.43
CA GLU A 185 -5.06 5.90 7.51
C GLU A 185 -5.46 4.76 6.57
N TYR A 186 -6.44 3.95 6.99
CA TYR A 186 -7.09 3.00 6.10
C TYR A 186 -8.60 3.08 6.25
N TRP A 187 -9.31 3.27 5.15
CA TRP A 187 -10.75 3.43 5.02
C TRP A 187 -11.33 2.19 4.35
N ASP A 188 -11.69 1.19 5.13
CA ASP A 188 -12.07 -0.13 4.61
C ASP A 188 -13.30 -0.06 3.68
N GLN A 189 -14.33 0.70 4.06
CA GLN A 189 -15.53 0.86 3.21
C GLN A 189 -15.23 1.50 1.85
N LYS A 190 -14.21 2.35 1.78
CA LYS A 190 -13.80 3.04 0.57
C LYS A 190 -12.68 2.29 -0.17
N GLN A 191 -12.05 1.34 0.50
CA GLN A 191 -10.87 0.62 0.02
C GLN A 191 -9.73 1.59 -0.36
N ILE A 192 -9.45 2.56 0.53
CA ILE A 192 -8.45 3.61 0.33
C ILE A 192 -7.49 3.63 1.52
N ALA A 193 -6.18 3.69 1.22
CA ALA A 193 -5.16 4.04 2.21
C ALA A 193 -4.66 5.47 1.97
N VAL A 194 -4.39 6.22 3.05
CA VAL A 194 -3.88 7.59 2.98
C VAL A 194 -2.70 7.74 3.92
N ALA A 195 -1.62 8.35 3.43
CA ALA A 195 -0.47 8.76 4.22
C ALA A 195 -0.36 10.28 4.17
N ARG A 196 -0.28 10.94 5.32
CA ARG A 196 -0.23 12.41 5.42
C ARG A 196 1.02 12.91 6.13
N GLY A 197 1.49 14.06 5.68
CA GLY A 197 2.63 14.77 6.24
C GLY A 197 3.96 14.29 5.68
N ASN A 198 4.46 14.94 4.63
CA ASN A 198 5.70 14.54 3.95
C ASN A 198 5.75 13.03 3.68
N ALA A 199 4.64 12.52 3.18
CA ALA A 199 4.50 11.10 2.93
C ALA A 199 5.44 10.65 1.80
N LYS A 200 6.03 9.45 1.97
CA LYS A 200 6.92 8.86 0.96
C LYS A 200 6.65 7.37 0.84
N ALA A 201 6.50 6.91 -0.39
CA ALA A 201 6.46 5.49 -0.73
C ALA A 201 7.70 5.13 -1.54
N THR A 202 8.37 4.05 -1.14
CA THR A 202 9.61 3.56 -1.77
C THR A 202 9.43 2.10 -2.15
N ARG A 203 9.78 1.77 -3.40
CA ARG A 203 9.83 0.41 -3.94
C ARG A 203 11.14 0.22 -4.70
N ALA A 204 12.01 -0.65 -4.21
CA ALA A 204 13.34 -0.86 -4.78
C ALA A 204 14.09 0.49 -4.94
N ASP A 205 14.38 0.87 -6.17
CA ASP A 205 15.11 2.07 -6.55
C ASP A 205 14.21 3.26 -6.97
N LYS A 206 12.90 3.12 -6.78
CA LYS A 206 11.91 4.15 -7.12
C LYS A 206 11.22 4.67 -5.87
N SER A 207 10.91 5.95 -5.85
CA SER A 207 10.09 6.52 -4.78
C SER A 207 9.21 7.65 -5.28
N VAL A 208 8.07 7.81 -4.62
CA VAL A 208 7.21 8.98 -4.75
C VAL A 208 7.04 9.61 -3.37
N ALA A 209 7.11 10.93 -3.32
CA ALA A 209 6.85 11.72 -2.13
C ALA A 209 5.85 12.82 -2.43
N GLY A 210 5.14 13.30 -1.41
CA GLY A 210 4.19 14.40 -1.45
C GLY A 210 3.70 14.74 -0.05
N ASP A 211 2.91 15.79 0.10
CA ASP A 211 2.29 16.08 1.39
C ASP A 211 1.28 15.01 1.78
N VAL A 212 0.56 14.48 0.78
CA VAL A 212 -0.41 13.40 0.94
C VAL A 212 -0.18 12.35 -0.16
N LEU A 213 -0.12 11.10 0.22
CA LEU A 213 -0.21 9.95 -0.70
C LEU A 213 -1.50 9.19 -0.45
N THR A 214 -2.20 8.84 -1.51
CA THR A 214 -3.43 8.04 -1.48
C THR A 214 -3.26 6.83 -2.38
N ALA A 215 -3.75 5.66 -1.95
CA ALA A 215 -3.77 4.45 -2.76
C ALA A 215 -5.17 3.86 -2.77
N ASP A 216 -5.70 3.58 -3.96
CA ASP A 216 -6.98 2.90 -4.19
C ASP A 216 -6.73 1.40 -4.36
N PHE A 217 -7.52 0.61 -3.65
CA PHE A 217 -7.46 -0.84 -3.70
C PHE A 217 -8.69 -1.42 -4.40
N ALA A 218 -8.47 -2.46 -5.18
CA ALA A 218 -9.53 -3.30 -5.71
C ALA A 218 -9.10 -4.77 -5.69
N LYS A 219 -10.06 -5.68 -5.83
CA LYS A 219 -9.76 -7.10 -5.96
C LYS A 219 -9.19 -7.36 -7.36
N ASP A 220 -8.07 -8.06 -7.39
CA ASP A 220 -7.49 -8.56 -8.64
C ASP A 220 -8.28 -9.79 -9.16
N SER A 221 -7.82 -10.37 -10.27
CA SER A 221 -8.43 -11.55 -10.88
C SER A 221 -8.39 -12.80 -9.98
N GLU A 222 -7.53 -12.81 -8.95
CA GLU A 222 -7.42 -13.88 -7.96
C GLU A 222 -8.25 -13.60 -6.70
N GLY A 223 -8.95 -12.46 -6.65
CA GLY A 223 -9.76 -12.00 -5.51
C GLY A 223 -8.93 -11.42 -4.37
N LYS A 224 -7.64 -11.16 -4.57
CA LYS A 224 -6.77 -10.50 -3.60
C LYS A 224 -6.86 -8.99 -3.76
N MET A 225 -6.79 -8.26 -2.64
CA MET A 225 -6.72 -6.81 -2.67
C MET A 225 -5.36 -6.36 -3.23
N ALA A 226 -5.39 -5.50 -4.24
CA ALA A 226 -4.22 -4.93 -4.87
C ALA A 226 -4.41 -3.43 -5.10
N ILE A 227 -3.33 -2.66 -5.07
CA ILE A 227 -3.36 -1.24 -5.44
C ILE A 227 -3.61 -1.16 -6.94
N THR A 228 -4.63 -0.41 -7.35
CA THR A 228 -4.97 -0.16 -8.76
C THR A 228 -4.53 1.23 -9.20
N LYS A 229 -4.65 2.21 -8.31
CA LYS A 229 -4.23 3.60 -8.53
C LYS A 229 -3.52 4.14 -7.32
N ALA A 230 -2.63 5.10 -7.53
CA ALA A 230 -2.05 5.88 -6.45
C ALA A 230 -1.99 7.36 -6.86
N HIS A 231 -2.18 8.22 -5.89
CA HIS A 231 -2.21 9.67 -6.05
C HIS A 231 -1.22 10.31 -5.08
N ALA A 232 -0.57 11.37 -5.53
CA ALA A 232 0.26 12.22 -4.67
C ALA A 232 -0.15 13.67 -4.85
N ASP A 233 -0.32 14.38 -3.75
CA ASP A 233 -0.77 15.75 -3.73
C ASP A 233 0.20 16.64 -2.99
N LYS A 234 0.50 17.79 -3.58
CA LYS A 234 1.37 18.86 -3.13
C LYS A 234 2.83 18.40 -2.92
N ASN A 235 3.75 19.25 -3.38
CA ASN A 235 5.19 19.00 -3.25
C ASN A 235 5.60 17.61 -3.78
N VAL A 236 5.01 17.21 -4.91
CA VAL A 236 5.24 15.89 -5.47
C VAL A 236 6.65 15.75 -5.99
N VAL A 237 7.33 14.66 -5.62
CA VAL A 237 8.64 14.27 -6.12
C VAL A 237 8.62 12.79 -6.50
N LEU A 238 8.69 12.50 -7.78
CA LEU A 238 8.91 11.15 -8.29
C LEU A 238 10.39 10.96 -8.57
N THR A 239 10.99 9.95 -7.97
CA THR A 239 12.40 9.58 -8.20
C THR A 239 12.46 8.19 -8.80
N THR A 240 13.19 8.07 -9.89
CA THR A 240 13.56 6.79 -10.54
C THR A 240 15.09 6.71 -10.66
N PRO A 241 15.68 5.59 -11.05
CA PRO A 241 17.13 5.50 -11.24
C PRO A 241 17.70 6.48 -12.28
N THR A 242 16.88 6.95 -13.22
CA THR A 242 17.32 7.75 -14.35
C THR A 242 16.86 9.20 -14.30
N GLU A 243 15.85 9.51 -13.49
CA GLU A 243 15.28 10.85 -13.47
C GLU A 243 14.55 11.19 -12.16
N VAL A 244 14.45 12.48 -11.91
CA VAL A 244 13.61 13.08 -10.85
C VAL A 244 12.62 14.01 -11.51
N VAL A 245 11.34 13.86 -11.15
CA VAL A 245 10.26 14.71 -11.66
C VAL A 245 9.50 15.32 -10.49
N THR A 246 9.31 16.64 -10.51
CA THR A 246 8.56 17.38 -9.49
C THR A 246 7.30 18.00 -10.08
N GLY A 247 6.28 18.21 -9.25
CA GLY A 247 5.03 18.84 -9.62
C GLY A 247 4.09 19.03 -8.42
N ASP A 248 2.85 19.40 -8.69
CA ASP A 248 1.84 19.64 -7.65
C ASP A 248 0.97 18.40 -7.38
N HIS A 249 0.67 17.62 -8.42
CA HIS A 249 -0.15 16.40 -8.35
C HIS A 249 0.46 15.31 -9.20
N ALA A 250 0.32 14.07 -8.76
CA ALA A 250 0.65 12.89 -9.56
C ALA A 250 -0.45 11.83 -9.46
N ASP A 251 -0.79 11.25 -10.60
CA ASP A 251 -1.69 10.11 -10.74
C ASP A 251 -0.93 8.93 -11.33
N TYR A 252 -0.93 7.81 -10.65
CA TYR A 252 -0.31 6.57 -11.09
C TYR A 252 -1.36 5.51 -11.34
N ASP A 253 -1.42 5.00 -12.55
CA ASP A 253 -2.19 3.82 -12.92
C ASP A 253 -1.26 2.59 -12.92
N VAL A 254 -1.52 1.66 -12.02
CA VAL A 254 -0.63 0.51 -11.76
C VAL A 254 -0.65 -0.49 -12.92
N GLU A 255 -1.80 -0.65 -13.59
CA GLU A 255 -1.95 -1.61 -14.68
C GLU A 255 -1.16 -1.18 -15.92
N SER A 256 -1.28 0.08 -16.30
CA SER A 256 -0.57 0.63 -17.47
C SER A 256 0.89 0.98 -17.15
N GLY A 257 1.23 1.17 -15.87
CA GLY A 257 2.53 1.66 -15.44
C GLY A 257 2.78 3.12 -15.79
N ILE A 258 1.71 3.91 -15.99
CA ILE A 258 1.80 5.32 -16.39
C ILE A 258 1.61 6.20 -15.16
N VAL A 259 2.55 7.14 -14.99
CA VAL A 259 2.43 8.26 -14.06
C VAL A 259 2.18 9.54 -14.83
N ILE A 260 1.16 10.29 -14.42
CA ILE A 260 0.88 11.64 -14.91
C ILE A 260 1.24 12.60 -13.78
N ILE A 261 2.10 13.58 -14.05
CA ILE A 261 2.44 14.65 -13.11
C ILE A 261 1.98 15.98 -13.68
N THR A 262 1.28 16.74 -12.86
CA THR A 262 0.74 18.08 -13.22
C THR A 262 1.12 19.11 -12.20
N GLY A 263 1.18 20.36 -12.64
CA GLY A 263 1.49 21.49 -11.77
C GLY A 263 1.67 22.78 -12.57
N ASN A 264 1.80 23.89 -11.84
CA ASN A 264 2.16 25.16 -12.45
C ASN A 264 3.58 25.13 -13.03
N ASP A 265 4.46 24.34 -12.42
CA ASP A 265 5.85 24.11 -12.82
C ASP A 265 6.18 22.63 -12.60
N VAL A 266 6.13 21.85 -13.69
CA VAL A 266 6.58 20.47 -13.71
C VAL A 266 8.00 20.44 -14.22
N HIS A 267 8.93 20.04 -13.36
CA HIS A 267 10.35 19.99 -13.64
C HIS A 267 10.86 18.55 -13.69
N LEU A 268 11.47 18.17 -14.81
CA LEU A 268 12.08 16.87 -15.01
C LEU A 268 13.60 17.04 -15.12
N THR A 269 14.34 16.34 -14.29
CA THR A 269 15.81 16.28 -14.32
C THR A 269 16.24 14.87 -14.65
N ARG A 270 17.10 14.73 -15.67
CA ARG A 270 17.79 13.49 -16.04
C ARG A 270 19.25 13.76 -16.23
N GLU A 271 20.09 13.27 -15.32
CA GLU A 271 21.53 13.61 -15.23
C GLU A 271 21.72 15.14 -15.13
N GLN A 272 22.30 15.76 -16.15
CA GLN A 272 22.52 17.23 -16.24
C GLN A 272 21.48 17.92 -17.13
N ASN A 273 20.55 17.17 -17.71
CA ASN A 273 19.53 17.70 -18.62
C ASN A 273 18.25 17.99 -17.84
N THR A 274 17.59 19.11 -18.16
CA THR A 274 16.33 19.48 -17.54
C THR A 274 15.26 19.82 -18.58
N LEU A 275 14.01 19.54 -18.22
CA LEU A 275 12.83 19.93 -18.98
C LEU A 275 11.82 20.58 -18.04
N ASP A 276 11.26 21.71 -18.44
CA ASP A 276 10.24 22.45 -17.72
C ASP A 276 8.94 22.51 -18.52
N GLY A 277 7.80 22.28 -17.87
CA GLY A 277 6.46 22.28 -18.48
C GLY A 277 5.37 22.29 -17.40
N GLN A 278 4.14 21.89 -17.76
CA GLN A 278 3.02 21.82 -16.80
C GLN A 278 2.35 20.44 -16.72
N TYR A 279 2.70 19.55 -17.64
CA TYR A 279 2.09 18.22 -17.72
C TYR A 279 3.14 17.21 -18.18
N ALA A 280 3.40 16.21 -17.37
CA ALA A 280 4.34 15.12 -17.69
C ALA A 280 3.61 13.78 -17.73
N VAL A 281 3.97 12.94 -18.70
CA VAL A 281 3.54 11.54 -18.80
C VAL A 281 4.79 10.67 -18.75
N ILE A 282 4.91 9.87 -17.71
CA ILE A 282 6.04 9.00 -17.46
C ILE A 282 5.57 7.54 -17.52
N ASN A 283 6.15 6.74 -18.41
CA ASN A 283 5.89 5.31 -18.47
C ASN A 283 7.01 4.57 -17.71
N LEU A 284 6.70 4.07 -16.51
CA LEU A 284 7.66 3.38 -15.63
C LEU A 284 8.12 2.03 -16.18
N ASN A 285 7.38 1.44 -17.14
CA ASN A 285 7.72 0.16 -17.75
C ASN A 285 8.75 0.33 -18.88
N THR A 286 8.67 1.44 -19.63
CA THR A 286 9.53 1.71 -20.78
C THR A 286 10.63 2.74 -20.51
N GLY A 287 10.53 3.49 -19.38
CA GLY A 287 11.42 4.60 -19.06
C GLY A 287 11.28 5.80 -19.97
N ILE A 288 10.15 5.91 -20.72
CA ILE A 288 9.90 7.05 -21.60
C ILE A 288 9.10 8.10 -20.83
N SER A 289 9.65 9.32 -20.80
CA SER A 289 9.02 10.50 -20.22
C SER A 289 8.73 11.53 -21.28
N LYS A 290 7.52 12.08 -21.28
CA LYS A 290 7.07 13.12 -22.21
C LYS A 290 6.57 14.31 -21.40
N LEU A 291 7.01 15.51 -21.75
CA LEU A 291 6.60 16.75 -21.10
C LEU A 291 5.83 17.62 -22.11
N TYR A 292 4.78 18.26 -21.62
CA TYR A 292 3.89 19.11 -22.40
C TYR A 292 3.73 20.48 -21.75
N PRO A 293 3.48 21.52 -22.54
CA PRO A 293 3.31 22.89 -22.02
C PRO A 293 2.02 23.07 -21.20
N VAL A 294 0.99 22.27 -21.49
CA VAL A 294 -0.32 22.27 -20.82
C VAL A 294 -0.94 20.88 -20.87
N PRO A 295 -1.90 20.57 -19.98
CA PRO A 295 -2.67 19.33 -20.04
C PRO A 295 -3.41 19.16 -21.38
N PRO A 296 -3.65 17.92 -21.83
CA PRO A 296 -4.46 17.64 -23.01
C PRO A 296 -5.86 18.27 -22.92
N GLY A 297 -6.31 18.90 -24.01
CA GLY A 297 -7.61 19.58 -24.06
C GLY A 297 -7.61 21.02 -23.55
N VAL A 298 -6.51 21.50 -22.99
CA VAL A 298 -6.32 22.91 -22.63
C VAL A 298 -5.59 23.61 -23.78
N SER A 299 -6.14 24.73 -24.26
CA SER A 299 -5.47 25.56 -25.28
C SER A 299 -4.27 26.25 -24.65
N ALA A 300 -3.07 26.01 -25.18
CA ALA A 300 -1.88 26.77 -24.80
C ALA A 300 -2.07 28.23 -25.24
N ASN A 301 -2.08 29.16 -24.30
CA ASN A 301 -1.91 30.58 -24.62
C ASN A 301 -0.49 30.73 -25.14
N GLY A 302 -0.27 31.31 -26.31
CA GLY A 302 0.97 31.27 -27.10
C GLY A 302 2.33 31.57 -26.41
N GLN A 303 2.35 31.73 -25.10
CA GLN A 303 3.55 31.86 -24.25
C GLN A 303 3.91 30.58 -23.48
N GLN A 304 3.05 29.57 -23.43
CA GLN A 304 3.32 28.31 -22.71
C GLN A 304 4.07 27.35 -23.63
N ARG A 305 5.33 27.13 -23.34
CA ARG A 305 6.22 26.23 -24.09
C ARG A 305 6.97 25.32 -23.13
N VAL A 306 7.27 24.11 -23.56
CA VAL A 306 8.26 23.29 -22.88
C VAL A 306 9.63 23.89 -23.12
N LYS A 307 10.39 24.09 -22.04
CA LYS A 307 11.77 24.54 -22.07
C LYS A 307 12.68 23.35 -21.77
N GLY A 308 13.74 23.18 -22.51
CA GLY A 308 14.75 22.16 -22.28
C GLY A 308 16.15 22.78 -22.19
N PHE A 309 16.95 22.28 -21.25
CA PHE A 309 18.37 22.59 -21.14
C PHE A 309 19.13 21.27 -21.25
N PHE A 310 20.08 21.21 -22.20
CA PHE A 310 20.86 20.02 -22.50
C PHE A 310 22.34 20.34 -22.41
N VAL A 311 23.08 19.54 -21.65
CA VAL A 311 24.53 19.63 -21.51
C VAL A 311 25.18 18.63 -22.44
N PRO A 312 25.95 19.08 -23.46
CA PRO A 312 26.68 18.17 -24.33
C PRO A 312 27.71 17.39 -23.52
N GLN A 313 27.66 16.06 -23.59
CA GLN A 313 28.76 15.24 -23.05
C GLN A 313 29.96 15.35 -23.95
N LYS A 314 31.12 15.77 -23.41
CA LYS A 314 32.38 15.64 -24.12
C LYS A 314 32.66 14.14 -24.32
N LYS A 315 32.59 13.65 -25.54
CA LYS A 315 33.23 12.39 -25.91
C LYS A 315 34.69 12.49 -25.48
N GLY A 316 35.14 11.62 -24.57
CA GLY A 316 36.58 11.47 -24.25
C GLY A 316 37.35 11.23 -25.55
N GLY A 317 38.02 12.27 -26.02
CA GLY A 317 38.93 12.14 -27.14
C GLY A 317 40.14 11.32 -26.68
N ASP A 318 40.37 10.20 -27.31
CA ASP A 318 41.70 9.58 -27.34
C ASP A 318 42.68 10.59 -27.93
N ASP A 319 43.33 11.37 -27.09
CA ASP A 319 44.56 12.10 -27.44
C ASP A 319 45.69 11.08 -27.56
N GLN A 320 45.68 10.29 -28.65
CA GLN A 320 46.89 9.69 -29.15
C GLN A 320 47.72 10.80 -29.82
N ALA A 321 48.66 11.36 -29.05
CA ALA A 321 49.69 12.20 -29.57
C ALA A 321 50.51 11.41 -30.65
N PRO A 322 50.75 11.97 -31.83
CA PRO A 322 51.56 11.29 -32.84
C PRO A 322 53.01 11.18 -32.34
N ALA A 323 53.49 9.94 -32.26
CA ALA A 323 54.88 9.63 -31.97
C ALA A 323 55.76 10.33 -32.99
N LYS A 324 56.62 11.27 -32.55
CA LYS A 324 57.70 11.85 -33.36
C LYS A 324 58.69 10.75 -33.70
N GLY A 325 58.62 10.29 -34.94
CA GLY A 325 59.67 9.50 -35.52
C GLY A 325 61.01 10.30 -35.55
N LYS A 326 62.00 9.80 -34.84
CA LYS A 326 63.39 10.24 -35.02
C LYS A 326 63.90 9.64 -36.32
N GLY A 327 64.17 10.50 -37.30
CA GLY A 327 64.94 10.17 -38.47
C GLY A 327 66.43 10.22 -38.18
N GLN A 328 67.08 9.27 -38.71
CA GLN A 328 68.46 9.41 -39.17
C GLN A 328 68.46 9.46 -40.68
#